data_23adf7190b39396c32652352b3be2be4
#
_entry.id   23adf7190b39396c32652352b3be2be4
#
_cell.length_a   1.000
_cell.length_b   1.000
_cell.length_c   1.000
_cell.angle_alpha   90.00
_cell.angle_beta   90.00
_cell.angle_gamma   90.00
#
_symmetry.space_group_name_H-M   'P 1'
#
loop_
_entity.id
_entity.type
_entity.pdbx_description
1 polymer ?
#
loop_
_entity_poly.entity_id
_entity_poly.type
_entity_poly.pdbx_seq_one_letter_code
_entity_poly.pdbx_strand_id
1 'polypeptide(L)'
;RYNKYLKIKAGAGRVVDGIINLPESFKEANEAFMFVDVAGETPEDGGPQIMLFADLGIFKLLCQLSDPSMLLEYVPEGLQKLYNYKKPQRDDLITTLRAYLDRNLNLSKTAQDLYVHYKTAVYRIEKIEKLTGIDFDNANEVLAVRIGLVVYKMIENYNKDFI
;
A
#
# COMPACT_ATOMS: atom_id res chain seq x y z
N ARG A 1 -4.67 11.73 -26.74
CA ARG A 1 -3.31 12.01 -26.21
C ARG A 1 -3.47 12.40 -24.75
N TYR A 2 -3.22 11.46 -23.84
CA TYR A 2 -3.25 11.76 -22.40
C TYR A 2 -2.10 12.70 -22.06
N ASN A 3 -2.41 13.71 -21.23
CA ASN A 3 -1.37 14.65 -20.77
C ASN A 3 -0.40 13.84 -19.88
N LYS A 4 0.87 13.75 -20.27
CA LYS A 4 1.94 12.97 -19.63
C LYS A 4 2.14 13.30 -18.12
N TYR A 5 1.45 14.32 -17.63
CA TYR A 5 1.53 14.82 -16.25
C TYR A 5 0.28 14.51 -15.40
N LEU A 6 -0.77 13.94 -15.98
CA LEU A 6 -2.00 13.65 -15.26
C LEU A 6 -1.99 12.17 -14.83
N LYS A 7 -1.82 11.91 -13.55
CA LYS A 7 -1.99 10.58 -12.97
C LYS A 7 -3.48 10.37 -12.69
N ILE A 8 -4.12 9.51 -13.45
CA ILE A 8 -5.52 9.14 -13.26
C ILE A 8 -5.59 7.85 -12.46
N LYS A 9 -6.43 7.84 -11.43
CA LYS A 9 -6.75 6.66 -10.63
C LYS A 9 -8.25 6.45 -10.62
N ALA A 10 -8.68 5.20 -10.69
CA ALA A 10 -10.09 4.84 -10.66
C ALA A 10 -10.32 3.52 -9.92
N GLY A 11 -11.41 3.45 -9.17
CA GLY A 11 -11.99 2.22 -8.67
C GLY A 11 -13.25 1.87 -9.47
N ALA A 12 -13.51 0.60 -9.71
CA ALA A 12 -14.72 0.14 -10.37
C ALA A 12 -15.42 -0.96 -9.56
N GLY A 13 -16.68 -0.74 -9.26
CA GLY A 13 -17.57 -1.74 -8.68
C GLY A 13 -18.04 -2.75 -9.70
N ARG A 14 -18.83 -3.74 -9.24
CA ARG A 14 -19.44 -4.73 -10.12
C ARG A 14 -20.52 -4.09 -11.01
N VAL A 15 -20.71 -4.65 -12.18
CA VAL A 15 -21.87 -4.36 -13.02
C VAL A 15 -23.13 -4.86 -12.31
N VAL A 16 -24.12 -4.01 -12.20
CA VAL A 16 -25.39 -4.32 -11.53
C VAL A 16 -26.59 -4.03 -12.42
N ASP A 17 -27.65 -4.79 -12.26
CA ASP A 17 -28.88 -4.57 -12.98
C ASP A 17 -29.81 -3.66 -12.16
N GLY A 18 -30.33 -2.62 -12.85
CA GLY A 18 -31.28 -1.69 -12.28
C GLY A 18 -30.69 -0.64 -11.32
N ILE A 19 -31.39 0.49 -11.26
CA ILE A 19 -30.95 1.68 -10.48
C ILE A 19 -30.87 1.38 -8.98
N ILE A 20 -31.69 0.48 -8.46
CA ILE A 20 -31.75 0.16 -7.04
C ILE A 20 -30.44 -0.44 -6.50
N ASN A 21 -29.64 -1.07 -7.37
CA ASN A 21 -28.38 -1.72 -7.02
C ASN A 21 -27.14 -0.81 -7.26
N LEU A 22 -27.33 0.38 -7.83
CA LEU A 22 -26.22 1.34 -8.04
C LEU A 22 -25.49 1.75 -6.76
N PRO A 23 -26.16 1.96 -5.60
CA PRO A 23 -25.46 2.30 -4.36
C PRO A 23 -24.44 1.25 -3.93
N GLU A 24 -24.76 -0.06 -4.14
CA GLU A 24 -23.84 -1.15 -3.84
C GLU A 24 -22.60 -1.11 -4.76
N SER A 25 -22.83 -1.00 -6.08
CA SER A 25 -21.72 -0.87 -7.04
C SER A 25 -20.85 0.37 -6.78
N PHE A 26 -21.46 1.48 -6.39
CA PHE A 26 -20.72 2.68 -6.03
C PHE A 26 -19.87 2.49 -4.74
N LYS A 27 -20.44 1.82 -3.73
CA LYS A 27 -19.68 1.45 -2.53
C LYS A 27 -18.47 0.59 -2.89
N GLU A 28 -18.67 -0.43 -3.71
CA GLU A 28 -17.59 -1.31 -4.19
C GLU A 28 -16.52 -0.55 -4.99
N ALA A 29 -16.93 0.41 -5.83
CA ALA A 29 -15.99 1.26 -6.56
C ALA A 29 -15.11 2.08 -5.61
N ASN A 30 -15.68 2.64 -4.53
CA ASN A 30 -14.93 3.37 -3.52
C ASN A 30 -13.98 2.44 -2.74
N GLU A 31 -14.44 1.25 -2.36
CA GLU A 31 -13.58 0.25 -1.73
C GLU A 31 -12.40 -0.12 -2.64
N ALA A 32 -12.65 -0.37 -3.93
CA ALA A 32 -11.59 -0.62 -4.91
C ALA A 32 -10.64 0.56 -5.04
N PHE A 33 -11.16 1.79 -5.06
CA PHE A 33 -10.35 3.00 -5.16
C PHE A 33 -9.33 3.15 -4.01
N MET A 34 -9.69 2.77 -2.78
CA MET A 34 -8.78 2.80 -1.63
C MET A 34 -7.52 1.94 -1.85
N PHE A 35 -7.61 0.90 -2.67
CA PHE A 35 -6.53 -0.03 -2.93
C PHE A 35 -5.76 0.21 -4.23
N VAL A 36 -6.12 1.21 -5.04
CA VAL A 36 -5.41 1.52 -6.30
C VAL A 36 -3.91 1.69 -6.09
N ASP A 37 -3.50 2.36 -5.01
CA ASP A 37 -2.09 2.60 -4.67
C ASP A 37 -1.38 1.38 -4.04
N VAL A 38 -2.14 0.38 -3.65
CA VAL A 38 -1.61 -0.80 -2.93
C VAL A 38 -1.46 -2.00 -3.84
N ALA A 39 -2.47 -2.25 -4.65
CA ALA A 39 -2.59 -3.45 -5.47
C ALA A 39 -2.89 -3.13 -6.95
N GLY A 40 -3.10 -1.84 -7.30
CA GLY A 40 -3.32 -1.43 -8.68
C GLY A 40 -2.04 -1.56 -9.50
N GLU A 41 -2.15 -2.18 -10.67
CA GLU A 41 -1.06 -2.22 -11.63
C GLU A 41 -0.77 -0.80 -12.14
N THR A 42 0.51 -0.43 -12.20
CA THR A 42 0.94 0.81 -12.83
C THR A 42 1.23 0.49 -14.30
N PRO A 43 0.42 1.01 -15.25
CA PRO A 43 0.67 0.75 -16.66
C PRO A 43 2.03 1.30 -17.09
N GLU A 44 2.79 0.52 -17.85
CA GLU A 44 4.13 0.89 -18.33
C GLU A 44 4.11 2.15 -19.23
N ASP A 45 3.00 2.38 -19.90
CA ASP A 45 2.78 3.54 -20.78
C ASP A 45 2.34 4.82 -20.04
N GLY A 46 2.24 4.77 -18.69
CA GLY A 46 1.75 5.87 -17.87
C GLY A 46 0.25 6.12 -17.98
N GLY A 47 -0.51 5.12 -18.39
CA GLY A 47 -1.96 5.14 -18.44
C GLY A 47 -2.63 5.23 -17.06
N PRO A 48 -3.98 5.20 -17.00
CA PRO A 48 -4.71 5.25 -15.75
C PRO A 48 -4.50 3.97 -14.92
N GLN A 49 -4.31 4.15 -13.61
CA GLN A 49 -4.36 3.04 -12.66
C GLN A 49 -5.82 2.73 -12.35
N ILE A 50 -6.27 1.53 -12.63
CA ILE A 50 -7.65 1.11 -12.38
C ILE A 50 -7.61 -0.13 -11.48
N MET A 51 -8.43 -0.11 -10.42
CA MET A 51 -8.67 -1.26 -9.57
C MET A 51 -10.12 -1.69 -9.70
N LEU A 52 -10.34 -2.95 -10.04
CA LEU A 52 -11.67 -3.53 -10.04
C LEU A 52 -11.96 -4.13 -8.66
N PHE A 53 -13.17 -3.95 -8.16
CA PHE A 53 -13.59 -4.59 -6.91
C PHE A 53 -13.47 -6.12 -6.96
N ALA A 54 -13.68 -6.72 -8.13
CA ALA A 54 -13.52 -8.16 -8.33
C ALA A 54 -12.08 -8.63 -7.98
N ASP A 55 -11.07 -7.80 -8.28
CA ASP A 55 -9.65 -8.14 -8.18
C ASP A 55 -9.04 -7.88 -6.78
N LEU A 56 -9.81 -7.29 -5.86
CA LEU A 56 -9.35 -7.03 -4.49
C LEU A 56 -8.96 -8.31 -3.72
N GLY A 57 -9.54 -9.45 -4.08
CA GLY A 57 -9.23 -10.72 -3.40
C GLY A 57 -9.39 -10.64 -1.89
N ILE A 58 -8.32 -10.97 -1.16
CA ILE A 58 -8.28 -10.96 0.31
C ILE A 58 -8.50 -9.57 0.92
N PHE A 59 -8.17 -8.50 0.21
CA PHE A 59 -8.34 -7.13 0.70
C PHE A 59 -9.80 -6.75 0.95
N LYS A 60 -10.77 -7.48 0.36
CA LYS A 60 -12.20 -7.30 0.67
C LYS A 60 -12.50 -7.47 2.15
N LEU A 61 -11.73 -8.31 2.87
CA LEU A 61 -11.91 -8.47 4.31
C LEU A 61 -11.60 -7.18 5.08
N LEU A 62 -10.62 -6.41 4.62
CA LEU A 62 -10.26 -5.13 5.23
C LEU A 62 -11.33 -4.07 5.01
N CYS A 63 -12.07 -4.16 3.89
CA CYS A 63 -13.18 -3.25 3.58
C CYS A 63 -14.42 -3.47 4.46
N GLN A 64 -14.52 -4.61 5.17
CA GLN A 64 -15.66 -4.88 6.06
C GLN A 64 -15.66 -3.99 7.32
N LEU A 65 -14.54 -3.38 7.66
CA LEU A 65 -14.41 -2.50 8.81
C LEU A 65 -14.80 -1.07 8.40
N SER A 66 -15.78 -0.53 9.11
CA SER A 66 -16.29 0.84 8.85
C SER A 66 -15.25 1.93 9.15
N ASP A 67 -14.32 1.65 10.05
CA ASP A 67 -13.21 2.55 10.41
C ASP A 67 -11.88 1.81 10.25
N PRO A 68 -11.08 2.15 9.24
CA PRO A 68 -9.77 1.54 9.03
C PRO A 68 -8.80 1.72 10.21
N SER A 69 -9.01 2.71 11.08
CA SER A 69 -8.13 2.92 12.25
C SER A 69 -8.21 1.77 13.25
N MET A 70 -9.31 1.03 13.28
CA MET A 70 -9.46 -0.17 14.10
C MET A 70 -8.48 -1.28 13.69
N LEU A 71 -7.99 -1.25 12.44
CA LEU A 71 -6.99 -2.20 11.97
C LEU A 71 -5.59 -1.95 12.55
N LEU A 72 -5.34 -0.80 13.19
CA LEU A 72 -4.02 -0.48 13.76
C LEU A 72 -3.60 -1.45 14.88
N GLU A 73 -4.54 -2.03 15.62
CA GLU A 73 -4.25 -3.02 16.65
C GLU A 73 -3.64 -4.32 16.08
N TYR A 74 -3.88 -4.60 14.78
CA TYR A 74 -3.34 -5.78 14.08
C TYR A 74 -2.01 -5.47 13.35
N VAL A 75 -1.58 -4.21 13.36
CA VAL A 75 -0.31 -3.80 12.75
C VAL A 75 0.84 -4.12 13.70
N PRO A 76 1.91 -4.80 13.26
CA PRO A 76 3.07 -5.10 14.09
C PRO A 76 3.61 -3.85 14.80
N GLU A 77 3.89 -3.96 16.10
CA GLU A 77 4.40 -2.84 16.92
C GLU A 77 5.69 -2.23 16.32
N GLY A 78 6.56 -3.08 15.76
CA GLY A 78 7.75 -2.61 15.06
C GLY A 78 7.42 -1.68 13.89
N LEU A 79 6.41 -2.02 13.09
CA LEU A 79 5.99 -1.16 11.98
C LEU A 79 5.35 0.15 12.48
N GLN A 80 4.61 0.11 13.59
CA GLN A 80 4.08 1.32 14.23
C GLN A 80 5.22 2.24 14.70
N LYS A 81 6.31 1.70 15.27
CA LYS A 81 7.53 2.46 15.64
C LYS A 81 8.14 3.16 14.41
N LEU A 82 8.18 2.48 13.26
CA LEU A 82 8.70 3.06 12.02
C LEU A 82 7.83 4.23 11.55
N TYR A 83 6.50 4.09 11.58
CA TYR A 83 5.58 5.17 11.18
C TYR A 83 5.62 6.37 12.13
N ASN A 84 5.97 6.18 13.40
CA ASN A 84 6.15 7.23 14.38
C ASN A 84 7.57 7.84 14.39
N TYR A 85 8.47 7.36 13.52
CA TYR A 85 9.83 7.85 13.43
C TYR A 85 9.90 9.26 12.84
N LYS A 86 11.04 9.94 13.02
CA LYS A 86 11.23 11.35 12.60
C LYS A 86 11.28 11.50 11.08
N LYS A 87 10.49 12.44 10.53
CA LYS A 87 10.66 12.91 9.14
C LYS A 87 11.98 13.69 8.98
N PRO A 88 12.61 13.69 7.79
CA PRO A 88 12.23 12.99 6.54
C PRO A 88 12.68 11.53 6.48
N GLN A 89 13.51 11.08 7.44
CA GLN A 89 14.10 9.74 7.42
C GLN A 89 13.05 8.63 7.42
N ARG A 90 11.93 8.84 8.11
CA ARG A 90 10.79 7.91 8.10
C ARG A 90 10.32 7.60 6.69
N ASP A 91 10.11 8.62 5.90
CA ASP A 91 9.54 8.50 4.55
C ASP A 91 10.49 7.72 3.62
N ASP A 92 11.80 7.97 3.75
CA ASP A 92 12.84 7.21 3.07
C ASP A 92 12.87 5.73 3.48
N LEU A 93 12.73 5.44 4.78
CA LEU A 93 12.74 4.07 5.30
C LEU A 93 11.48 3.32 4.86
N ILE A 94 10.29 3.94 4.96
CA ILE A 94 9.03 3.33 4.50
C ILE A 94 9.07 3.04 3.00
N THR A 95 9.55 3.98 2.18
CA THR A 95 9.71 3.79 0.74
C THR A 95 10.66 2.64 0.45
N THR A 96 11.78 2.55 1.19
CA THR A 96 12.75 1.45 1.03
C THR A 96 12.14 0.11 1.44
N LEU A 97 11.41 0.06 2.56
CA LEU A 97 10.74 -1.14 3.04
C LEU A 97 9.74 -1.68 2.01
N ARG A 98 8.89 -0.80 1.44
CA ARG A 98 7.94 -1.18 0.39
C ARG A 98 8.66 -1.78 -0.82
N ALA A 99 9.61 -1.06 -1.39
CA ALA A 99 10.38 -1.55 -2.54
C ALA A 99 11.11 -2.87 -2.25
N TYR A 100 11.63 -3.06 -1.04
CA TYR A 100 12.29 -4.29 -0.62
C TYR A 100 11.33 -5.48 -0.59
N LEU A 101 10.15 -5.29 -0.01
CA LEU A 101 9.11 -6.30 0.02
C LEU A 101 8.58 -6.61 -1.40
N ASP A 102 8.35 -5.60 -2.25
CA ASP A 102 7.86 -5.76 -3.62
C ASP A 102 8.85 -6.52 -4.51
N ARG A 103 10.15 -6.42 -4.21
CA ARG A 103 11.23 -7.17 -4.86
C ARG A 103 11.58 -8.48 -4.17
N ASN A 104 10.68 -9.02 -3.35
CA ASN A 104 10.87 -10.28 -2.63
C ASN A 104 12.19 -10.30 -1.86
N LEU A 105 12.46 -9.25 -1.08
CA LEU A 105 13.63 -9.08 -0.22
C LEU A 105 14.97 -9.03 -1.01
N ASN A 106 14.94 -8.58 -2.26
CA ASN A 106 16.12 -8.46 -3.09
C ASN A 106 16.72 -7.03 -3.03
N LEU A 107 17.77 -6.87 -2.24
CA LEU A 107 18.45 -5.60 -2.04
C LEU A 107 18.98 -4.94 -3.32
N SER A 108 19.50 -5.73 -4.27
CA SER A 108 20.04 -5.20 -5.51
C SER A 108 18.95 -4.60 -6.39
N LYS A 109 17.83 -5.29 -6.54
CA LYS A 109 16.66 -4.79 -7.27
C LYS A 109 16.03 -3.60 -6.56
N THR A 110 15.95 -3.64 -5.22
CA THR A 110 15.47 -2.52 -4.41
C THR A 110 16.31 -1.25 -4.64
N ALA A 111 17.63 -1.37 -4.63
CA ALA A 111 18.53 -0.24 -4.87
C ALA A 111 18.35 0.35 -6.28
N GLN A 112 18.18 -0.51 -7.30
CA GLN A 112 17.90 -0.09 -8.67
C GLN A 112 16.59 0.69 -8.79
N ASP A 113 15.51 0.16 -8.22
CA ASP A 113 14.19 0.81 -8.28
C ASP A 113 14.16 2.17 -7.60
N LEU A 114 14.91 2.31 -6.50
CA LEU A 114 15.00 3.55 -5.74
C LEU A 114 16.07 4.52 -6.27
N TYR A 115 16.81 4.13 -7.30
CA TYR A 115 17.92 4.91 -7.85
C TYR A 115 18.96 5.29 -6.80
N VAL A 116 19.25 4.39 -5.84
CA VAL A 116 20.24 4.59 -4.79
C VAL A 116 21.41 3.60 -4.92
N HIS A 117 22.54 3.92 -4.31
CA HIS A 117 23.64 2.97 -4.24
C HIS A 117 23.26 1.74 -3.38
N TYR A 118 23.72 0.55 -3.75
CA TYR A 118 23.45 -0.69 -3.02
C TYR A 118 23.69 -0.59 -1.51
N LYS A 119 24.84 0.01 -1.11
CA LYS A 119 25.15 0.22 0.31
C LYS A 119 24.13 1.09 1.03
N THR A 120 23.48 2.02 0.35
CA THR A 120 22.40 2.83 0.92
C THR A 120 21.15 2.00 1.20
N ALA A 121 20.78 1.12 0.27
CA ALA A 121 19.66 0.20 0.47
C ALA A 121 19.94 -0.75 1.65
N VAL A 122 21.12 -1.35 1.70
CA VAL A 122 21.57 -2.20 2.83
C VAL A 122 21.45 -1.45 4.15
N TYR A 123 22.08 -0.27 4.25
CA TYR A 123 22.03 0.54 5.46
C TYR A 123 20.61 0.88 5.92
N ARG A 124 19.72 1.19 4.97
CA ARG A 124 18.32 1.51 5.29
C ARG A 124 17.58 0.28 5.82
N ILE A 125 17.78 -0.91 5.23
CA ILE A 125 17.15 -2.14 5.71
C ILE A 125 17.69 -2.54 7.09
N GLU A 126 19.00 -2.55 7.30
CA GLU A 126 19.59 -2.81 8.64
C GLU A 126 19.06 -1.82 9.70
N LYS A 127 18.86 -0.56 9.31
CA LYS A 127 18.27 0.44 10.20
C LYS A 127 16.81 0.15 10.51
N ILE A 128 16.03 -0.33 9.53
CA ILE A 128 14.65 -0.76 9.73
C ILE A 128 14.61 -1.92 10.71
N GLU A 129 15.39 -2.98 10.49
CA GLU A 129 15.50 -4.15 11.40
C GLU A 129 15.83 -3.72 12.82
N LYS A 130 16.84 -2.90 12.98
CA LYS A 130 17.26 -2.40 14.29
C LYS A 130 16.23 -1.53 14.99
N LEU A 131 15.47 -0.73 14.25
CA LEU A 131 14.43 0.15 14.78
C LEU A 131 13.16 -0.60 15.15
N THR A 132 12.80 -1.59 14.33
CA THR A 132 11.51 -2.26 14.40
C THR A 132 11.57 -3.62 15.07
N GLY A 133 12.73 -4.28 15.03
CA GLY A 133 12.89 -5.66 15.46
C GLY A 133 12.26 -6.68 14.50
N ILE A 134 11.88 -6.27 13.27
CA ILE A 134 11.32 -7.16 12.27
C ILE A 134 12.38 -8.13 11.78
N ASP A 135 12.07 -9.42 11.79
CA ASP A 135 12.88 -10.48 11.20
C ASP A 135 12.36 -10.77 9.76
N PHE A 136 13.15 -10.37 8.76
CA PHE A 136 12.80 -10.60 7.36
C PHE A 136 13.00 -12.05 6.89
N ASP A 137 13.66 -12.90 7.68
CA ASP A 137 13.74 -14.33 7.41
C ASP A 137 12.49 -15.07 7.91
N ASN A 138 11.67 -14.43 8.75
CA ASN A 138 10.40 -14.97 9.23
C ASN A 138 9.24 -14.60 8.28
N ALA A 139 8.77 -15.56 7.51
CA ALA A 139 7.69 -15.36 6.54
C ALA A 139 6.39 -14.79 7.15
N ASN A 140 6.07 -15.15 8.41
CA ASN A 140 4.88 -14.65 9.09
C ASN A 140 5.02 -13.17 9.47
N GLU A 141 6.21 -12.75 9.90
CA GLU A 141 6.48 -11.33 10.16
C GLU A 141 6.45 -10.50 8.88
N VAL A 142 7.07 -11.02 7.81
CA VAL A 142 7.02 -10.38 6.49
C VAL A 142 5.58 -10.20 6.01
N LEU A 143 4.72 -11.23 6.16
CA LEU A 143 3.31 -11.13 5.82
C LEU A 143 2.59 -10.09 6.67
N ALA A 144 2.79 -10.09 7.98
CA ALA A 144 2.18 -9.12 8.89
C ALA A 144 2.60 -7.67 8.56
N VAL A 145 3.87 -7.46 8.20
CA VAL A 145 4.38 -6.15 7.77
C VAL A 145 3.74 -5.73 6.45
N ARG A 146 3.59 -6.63 5.46
CA ARG A 146 2.90 -6.34 4.21
C ARG A 146 1.46 -5.88 4.46
N ILE A 147 0.70 -6.61 5.28
CA ILE A 147 -0.67 -6.24 5.66
C ILE A 147 -0.67 -4.89 6.39
N GLY A 148 0.23 -4.67 7.34
CA GLY A 148 0.33 -3.41 8.06
C GLY A 148 0.60 -2.20 7.17
N LEU A 149 1.44 -2.35 6.13
CA LEU A 149 1.68 -1.29 5.14
C LEU A 149 0.42 -0.97 4.32
N VAL A 150 -0.40 -1.99 4.02
CA VAL A 150 -1.71 -1.80 3.38
C VAL A 150 -2.64 -1.01 4.29
N VAL A 151 -2.74 -1.41 5.57
CA VAL A 151 -3.58 -0.72 6.57
C VAL A 151 -3.21 0.76 6.69
N TYR A 152 -1.92 1.09 6.81
CA TYR A 152 -1.48 2.48 6.85
C TYR A 152 -1.88 3.25 5.59
N LYS A 153 -1.79 2.61 4.42
CA LYS A 153 -2.19 3.25 3.16
C LYS A 153 -3.69 3.50 3.08
N MET A 154 -4.50 2.56 3.58
CA MET A 154 -5.96 2.75 3.69
C MET A 154 -6.29 3.95 4.58
N ILE A 155 -5.65 4.05 5.75
CA ILE A 155 -5.88 5.17 6.70
C ILE A 155 -5.45 6.50 6.07
N GLU A 156 -4.32 6.54 5.36
CA GLU A 156 -3.87 7.74 4.65
C GLU A 156 -4.89 8.20 3.59
N ASN A 157 -5.46 7.26 2.84
CA ASN A 157 -6.45 7.56 1.81
C ASN A 157 -7.79 7.98 2.45
N TYR A 158 -8.27 7.24 3.46
CA TYR A 158 -9.49 7.56 4.18
C TYR A 158 -9.47 8.99 4.76
N ASN A 159 -8.35 9.41 5.34
CA ASN A 159 -8.21 10.76 5.88
C ASN A 159 -8.15 11.87 4.82
N LYS A 160 -7.81 11.55 3.57
CA LYS A 160 -7.77 12.53 2.47
C LYS A 160 -9.15 12.81 1.86
N ASP A 161 -10.03 11.80 1.87
CA ASP A 161 -11.35 11.90 1.25
C ASP A 161 -12.38 12.62 2.15
N PHE A 162 -12.03 12.87 3.42
CA PHE A 162 -12.89 13.56 4.41
C PHE A 162 -12.44 14.99 4.76
N ILE A 163 -11.48 15.56 4.04
CA ILE A 163 -11.05 16.96 4.13
C ILE A 163 -11.35 17.69 2.80
#